data_73d509c29e96ef0cf492228bdc520de3
#
_entry.id   73d509c29e96ef0cf492228bdc520de3
#
_cell.length_a   1.000
_cell.length_b   1.000
_cell.length_c   1.000
_cell.angle_alpha   90.00
_cell.angle_beta   90.00
_cell.angle_gamma   90.00
#
_symmetry.space_group_name_H-M   'P 1'
#
loop_
_entity.id
_entity.type
_entity.pdbx_description
1 polymer ?
#
loop_
_entity_poly.entity_id
_entity_poly.type
_entity_poly.pdbx_seq_one_letter_code
_entity_poly.pdbx_strand_id
1 'polypeptide(L)'
;MVVVCYRKNGGTFLSKGEKKTSYGISYKCLTNKVYQGGGQMDYSRIARKLRDRIAGFSGELSRGLPKVSGRFVREMVYGIQASQSVVLTKIARTLEEPISLKKLQERLSRQLLRQGLGQKIQKNLLKMGSGLVGKDTLLILDPSDIRKKYAKKMEYLGTVRDGSENELGNGYWTCNVVATEIDGSTIIPLVGELYSTEAPEFISENKKILTVMDLVSSATKKRGIWVLDRGGDRRKLMIPMLEKGHRFLIRLIGHRRLVWAGKEVLADDLAKDCPMLYAETVVNLNDGKEKVYHIEFGYRVVHFPDRDENLGFVVVQGFGQEPMMLLTTEPLRKSRKVLWRLVRAYIRRWAIEETIRYIKQSYELEDVRVLNYRSLQNIMPLVCAAAYFAAVLLDTASKLKVMAGYVLKAAKRVFGVPEFHYYCIADGLTSIFMRYPGRISGKLSCDTPQILLFPSSA
;
A
#
# COMPACT_ATOMS: atom_id res chain seq x y z
N MET A 1 5.23 -12.69 5.56
CA MET A 1 5.31 -11.28 6.01
C MET A 1 6.48 -11.10 6.94
N VAL A 2 7.21 -10.03 6.75
CA VAL A 2 8.41 -9.73 7.51
C VAL A 2 8.07 -8.69 8.58
N VAL A 3 7.94 -9.08 9.83
CA VAL A 3 8.00 -8.16 10.95
C VAL A 3 9.46 -8.03 11.37
N VAL A 4 9.99 -6.85 11.21
CA VAL A 4 11.36 -6.56 11.60
C VAL A 4 11.33 -5.96 13.00
N CYS A 5 11.65 -6.77 14.00
CA CYS A 5 11.90 -6.31 15.37
C CYS A 5 13.38 -5.98 15.52
N TYR A 6 13.69 -4.79 16.04
CA TYR A 6 15.07 -4.34 16.24
C TYR A 6 15.47 -4.55 17.70
N ARG A 7 16.54 -5.30 17.96
CA ARG A 7 17.19 -5.36 19.28
C ARG A 7 18.27 -4.27 19.38
N LYS A 8 18.16 -3.38 20.36
CA LYS A 8 19.29 -2.54 20.75
C LYS A 8 20.32 -3.40 21.47
N ASN A 9 21.55 -3.43 20.96
CA ASN A 9 22.68 -3.95 21.69
C ASN A 9 23.01 -3.00 22.86
N GLY A 10 22.74 -3.41 24.07
CA GLY A 10 23.09 -2.71 25.30
C GLY A 10 23.08 -3.66 26.49
N GLY A 11 24.30 -4.01 26.95
CA GLY A 11 24.69 -4.38 28.31
C GLY A 11 23.88 -5.45 29.05
N THR A 12 24.54 -6.57 29.26
CA THR A 12 24.25 -7.61 30.25
C THR A 12 23.99 -7.05 31.65
N PHE A 13 22.83 -7.37 32.24
CA PHE A 13 22.75 -7.69 33.68
C PHE A 13 21.61 -8.67 33.92
N LEU A 14 21.98 -9.84 34.41
CA LEU A 14 21.04 -10.87 34.90
C LEU A 14 20.68 -10.58 36.34
N SER A 15 19.43 -10.30 36.62
CA SER A 15 18.84 -10.57 37.95
C SER A 15 17.67 -11.54 37.77
N LYS A 16 17.68 -12.56 38.62
CA LYS A 16 16.65 -13.59 38.68
C LYS A 16 15.31 -12.96 39.09
N GLY A 17 14.28 -13.15 38.26
CA GLY A 17 12.91 -13.05 38.75
C GLY A 17 11.92 -12.21 37.97
N GLU A 18 12.25 -11.56 36.85
CA GLU A 18 11.30 -10.78 36.07
C GLU A 18 11.09 -11.30 34.65
N LYS A 19 9.83 -11.54 34.29
CA LYS A 19 9.43 -11.94 32.96
C LYS A 19 9.80 -10.85 31.96
N LYS A 20 10.69 -11.16 31.02
CA LYS A 20 11.13 -10.28 29.95
C LYS A 20 9.92 -9.75 29.16
N THR A 21 9.67 -8.47 29.24
CA THR A 21 8.88 -7.75 28.26
C THR A 21 9.78 -7.45 27.06
N SER A 22 9.59 -8.22 26.00
CA SER A 22 10.10 -7.87 24.67
C SER A 22 9.35 -6.62 24.21
N TYR A 23 10.08 -5.64 23.67
CA TYR A 23 9.51 -4.50 22.94
C TYR A 23 8.99 -4.98 21.56
N GLY A 24 8.00 -5.88 21.56
CA GLY A 24 7.04 -6.03 20.51
C GLY A 24 5.84 -5.18 20.94
N ILE A 25 5.32 -4.32 20.09
CA ILE A 25 4.02 -3.72 20.32
C ILE A 25 3.05 -4.90 20.41
N SER A 26 2.77 -5.31 21.64
CA SER A 26 1.85 -6.43 21.91
C SER A 26 0.45 -5.94 21.55
N TYR A 27 -0.07 -6.39 20.42
CA TYR A 27 -1.48 -6.22 20.07
C TYR A 27 -2.43 -6.83 21.11
N LYS A 28 -1.95 -7.60 22.06
CA LYS A 28 -2.68 -8.00 23.27
C LYS A 28 -3.16 -6.82 24.09
N CYS A 29 -2.49 -5.66 24.04
CA CYS A 29 -2.87 -4.48 24.82
C CYS A 29 -4.08 -3.74 24.23
N LEU A 30 -4.39 -3.88 22.94
CA LEU A 30 -5.58 -3.28 22.32
C LEU A 30 -6.85 -4.10 22.59
N THR A 31 -6.73 -5.41 22.80
CA THR A 31 -7.89 -6.27 23.06
C THR A 31 -8.33 -6.28 24.52
N ASN A 32 -7.40 -6.13 25.49
CA ASN A 32 -7.73 -6.32 26.92
C ASN A 32 -8.06 -5.05 27.70
N LYS A 33 -7.71 -3.84 27.26
CA LYS A 33 -8.02 -2.60 28.01
C LYS A 33 -9.27 -1.85 27.59
N VAL A 34 -9.92 -2.19 26.48
CA VAL A 34 -11.09 -1.44 25.97
C VAL A 34 -12.44 -2.09 26.31
N TYR A 35 -12.48 -3.30 26.90
CA TYR A 35 -13.71 -4.09 26.93
C TYR A 35 -14.08 -4.72 28.28
N GLN A 36 -13.99 -3.96 29.37
CA GLN A 36 -14.69 -4.30 30.62
C GLN A 36 -15.99 -3.51 30.75
N GLY A 37 -16.82 -3.49 29.73
CA GLY A 37 -18.19 -2.99 29.79
C GLY A 37 -19.14 -4.08 29.29
N GLY A 38 -19.80 -4.78 30.18
CA GLY A 38 -20.69 -5.92 29.95
C GLY A 38 -22.04 -5.56 29.32
N GLY A 39 -22.08 -4.84 28.20
CA GLY A 39 -23.26 -4.63 27.37
C GLY A 39 -23.22 -5.52 26.15
N GLN A 40 -24.31 -6.22 25.84
CA GLN A 40 -24.46 -6.99 24.62
C GLN A 40 -24.18 -6.08 23.39
N MET A 41 -23.19 -6.45 22.55
CA MET A 41 -22.78 -5.63 21.41
C MET A 41 -23.86 -5.58 20.33
N ASP A 42 -24.39 -4.39 20.06
CA ASP A 42 -25.33 -4.16 18.96
C ASP A 42 -24.59 -4.00 17.62
N TYR A 43 -24.30 -5.13 16.99
CA TYR A 43 -23.68 -5.15 15.68
C TYR A 43 -24.56 -4.55 14.57
N SER A 44 -25.87 -4.49 14.74
CA SER A 44 -26.75 -3.84 13.76
C SER A 44 -26.51 -2.33 13.71
N ARG A 45 -26.35 -1.72 14.87
CA ARG A 45 -25.96 -0.31 15.02
C ARG A 45 -24.56 -0.04 14.46
N ILE A 46 -23.63 -0.98 14.67
CA ILE A 46 -22.27 -0.88 14.11
C ILE A 46 -22.32 -0.94 12.59
N ALA A 47 -23.06 -1.88 12.00
CA ALA A 47 -23.24 -2.01 10.56
C ALA A 47 -23.81 -0.72 9.93
N ARG A 48 -24.83 -0.12 10.57
CA ARG A 48 -25.39 1.17 10.14
C ARG A 48 -24.34 2.27 10.19
N LYS A 49 -23.62 2.44 11.29
CA LYS A 49 -22.55 3.45 11.41
C LYS A 49 -21.45 3.25 10.38
N LEU A 50 -21.05 2.01 10.07
CA LEU A 50 -20.06 1.69 9.04
C LEU A 50 -20.57 2.10 7.64
N ARG A 51 -21.83 1.80 7.31
CA ARG A 51 -22.45 2.27 6.06
C ARG A 51 -22.45 3.79 5.95
N ASP A 52 -22.80 4.49 7.02
CA ASP A 52 -22.77 5.97 7.04
C ASP A 52 -21.35 6.50 6.80
N ARG A 53 -20.33 5.86 7.38
CA ARG A 53 -18.91 6.22 7.15
C ARG A 53 -18.48 5.99 5.71
N ILE A 54 -18.86 4.84 5.14
CA ILE A 54 -18.59 4.55 3.72
C ILE A 54 -19.33 5.57 2.84
N ALA A 55 -20.56 5.94 3.17
CA ALA A 55 -21.31 6.95 2.43
C ALA A 55 -20.64 8.32 2.47
N GLY A 56 -20.21 8.79 3.64
CA GLY A 56 -19.47 10.04 3.79
C GLY A 56 -18.14 10.04 3.01
N PHE A 57 -17.34 8.99 3.18
CA PHE A 57 -16.09 8.81 2.44
C PHE A 57 -16.31 8.78 0.91
N SER A 58 -17.33 8.06 0.45
CA SER A 58 -17.67 8.01 -0.97
C SER A 58 -18.14 9.36 -1.51
N GLY A 59 -18.75 10.20 -0.67
CA GLY A 59 -19.08 11.59 -0.98
C GLY A 59 -17.84 12.40 -1.34
N GLU A 60 -16.78 12.31 -0.51
CA GLU A 60 -15.51 12.97 -0.79
C GLU A 60 -14.83 12.42 -2.05
N LEU A 61 -14.82 11.11 -2.23
CA LEU A 61 -14.27 10.45 -3.43
C LEU A 61 -14.96 10.90 -4.72
N SER A 62 -16.27 11.14 -4.65
CA SER A 62 -17.09 11.51 -5.81
C SER A 62 -17.24 13.03 -6.00
N ARG A 63 -16.52 13.86 -5.24
CA ARG A 63 -16.58 15.31 -5.35
C ARG A 63 -16.28 15.77 -6.79
N GLY A 64 -17.24 16.52 -7.38
CA GLY A 64 -17.17 16.97 -8.77
C GLY A 64 -17.55 15.91 -9.81
N LEU A 65 -18.12 14.78 -9.40
CA LEU A 65 -18.81 13.83 -10.28
C LEU A 65 -20.34 14.11 -10.27
N PRO A 66 -21.06 13.76 -11.35
CA PRO A 66 -22.51 13.81 -11.36
C PRO A 66 -23.13 12.93 -10.26
N LYS A 67 -24.33 13.31 -9.76
CA LYS A 67 -25.04 12.58 -8.68
C LYS A 67 -25.15 11.07 -8.92
N VAL A 68 -25.41 10.67 -10.17
CA VAL A 68 -25.51 9.24 -10.56
C VAL A 68 -24.19 8.52 -10.39
N SER A 69 -23.06 9.14 -10.75
CA SER A 69 -21.73 8.59 -10.53
C SER A 69 -21.34 8.59 -9.04
N GLY A 70 -21.75 9.59 -8.28
CA GLY A 70 -21.56 9.60 -6.82
C GLY A 70 -22.31 8.46 -6.13
N ARG A 71 -23.53 8.16 -6.56
CA ARG A 71 -24.27 6.96 -6.11
C ARG A 71 -23.51 5.69 -6.45
N PHE A 72 -23.03 5.58 -7.69
CA PHE A 72 -22.26 4.41 -8.16
C PHE A 72 -20.97 4.22 -7.33
N VAL A 73 -20.18 5.28 -7.09
CA VAL A 73 -18.96 5.20 -6.27
C VAL A 73 -19.27 4.66 -4.87
N ARG A 74 -20.34 5.15 -4.24
CA ARG A 74 -20.78 4.68 -2.94
C ARG A 74 -21.19 3.20 -2.93
N GLU A 75 -21.96 2.79 -3.93
CA GLU A 75 -22.38 1.40 -4.11
C GLU A 75 -21.18 0.47 -4.34
N MET A 76 -20.21 0.89 -5.15
CA MET A 76 -19.01 0.10 -5.41
C MET A 76 -18.12 -0.02 -4.17
N VAL A 77 -17.80 1.07 -3.48
CA VAL A 77 -16.95 1.03 -2.27
C VAL A 77 -17.61 0.15 -1.19
N TYR A 78 -18.92 0.33 -0.97
CA TYR A 78 -19.65 -0.52 -0.02
C TYR A 78 -19.68 -1.98 -0.47
N GLY A 79 -20.03 -2.23 -1.73
CA GLY A 79 -20.16 -3.58 -2.27
C GLY A 79 -18.83 -4.34 -2.27
N ILE A 80 -17.72 -3.68 -2.59
CA ILE A 80 -16.37 -4.28 -2.50
C ILE A 80 -16.06 -4.70 -1.05
N GLN A 81 -16.38 -3.85 -0.06
CA GLN A 81 -16.18 -4.18 1.35
C GLN A 81 -17.13 -5.29 1.83
N ALA A 82 -18.38 -5.26 1.40
CA ALA A 82 -19.39 -6.22 1.88
C ALA A 82 -19.26 -7.60 1.23
N SER A 83 -18.76 -7.67 -0.01
CA SER A 83 -18.60 -8.94 -0.74
C SER A 83 -17.16 -9.47 -0.77
N GLN A 84 -16.17 -8.69 -0.35
CA GLN A 84 -14.74 -8.96 -0.58
C GLN A 84 -14.46 -9.32 -2.04
N SER A 85 -15.06 -8.63 -2.99
CA SER A 85 -14.93 -8.95 -4.40
C SER A 85 -15.13 -7.74 -5.29
N VAL A 86 -14.46 -7.73 -6.43
CA VAL A 86 -14.68 -6.77 -7.54
C VAL A 86 -15.66 -7.29 -8.59
N VAL A 87 -16.18 -8.50 -8.42
CA VAL A 87 -17.14 -9.11 -9.35
C VAL A 87 -18.50 -8.45 -9.19
N LEU A 88 -18.98 -7.78 -10.24
CA LEU A 88 -20.19 -6.95 -10.19
C LEU A 88 -21.44 -7.68 -9.71
N THR A 89 -21.58 -8.98 -10.01
CA THR A 89 -22.70 -9.79 -9.52
C THR A 89 -22.65 -10.04 -8.02
N LYS A 90 -21.42 -10.21 -7.44
CA LYS A 90 -21.23 -10.33 -5.99
C LYS A 90 -21.55 -9.01 -5.31
N ILE A 91 -21.02 -7.89 -5.85
CA ILE A 91 -21.32 -6.52 -5.37
C ILE A 91 -22.84 -6.26 -5.42
N ALA A 92 -23.48 -6.53 -6.56
CA ALA A 92 -24.91 -6.26 -6.73
C ALA A 92 -25.78 -6.98 -5.69
N ARG A 93 -25.42 -8.19 -5.27
CA ARG A 93 -26.15 -8.93 -4.22
C ARG A 93 -26.10 -8.27 -2.85
N THR A 94 -25.10 -7.42 -2.56
CA THR A 94 -24.99 -6.75 -1.27
C THR A 94 -25.76 -5.44 -1.19
N LEU A 95 -26.29 -4.92 -2.30
CA LEU A 95 -26.87 -3.57 -2.36
C LEU A 95 -28.32 -3.49 -1.90
N GLU A 96 -29.03 -4.63 -1.71
CA GLU A 96 -30.42 -4.70 -1.23
C GLU A 96 -31.39 -3.79 -2.03
N GLU A 97 -31.21 -3.68 -3.35
CA GLU A 97 -32.03 -2.86 -4.23
C GLU A 97 -33.27 -3.62 -4.69
N PRO A 98 -34.46 -2.96 -4.83
CA PRO A 98 -35.74 -3.63 -5.22
C PRO A 98 -35.83 -3.80 -6.74
N ILE A 99 -34.73 -4.13 -7.40
CA ILE A 99 -34.69 -4.43 -8.85
C ILE A 99 -33.98 -5.76 -9.08
N SER A 100 -34.20 -6.37 -10.22
CA SER A 100 -33.56 -7.66 -10.52
C SER A 100 -32.04 -7.53 -10.55
N LEU A 101 -31.34 -8.58 -10.10
CA LEU A 101 -29.88 -8.65 -10.06
C LEU A 101 -29.25 -8.31 -11.41
N LYS A 102 -29.87 -8.78 -12.53
CA LYS A 102 -29.40 -8.48 -13.87
C LYS A 102 -29.43 -6.97 -14.17
N LYS A 103 -30.57 -6.30 -13.92
CA LYS A 103 -30.72 -4.85 -14.14
C LYS A 103 -29.73 -4.05 -13.26
N LEU A 104 -29.52 -4.52 -12.04
CA LEU A 104 -28.56 -3.90 -11.13
C LEU A 104 -27.13 -4.04 -11.65
N GLN A 105 -26.70 -5.23 -12.03
CA GLN A 105 -25.39 -5.48 -12.64
C GLN A 105 -25.17 -4.65 -13.92
N GLU A 106 -26.15 -4.58 -14.81
CA GLU A 106 -26.09 -3.76 -16.02
C GLU A 106 -25.94 -2.27 -15.70
N ARG A 107 -26.63 -1.78 -14.67
CA ARG A 107 -26.48 -0.40 -14.19
C ARG A 107 -25.06 -0.13 -13.72
N LEU A 108 -24.49 -1.00 -12.89
CA LEU A 108 -23.11 -0.89 -12.42
C LEU A 108 -22.11 -0.94 -13.57
N SER A 109 -22.28 -1.88 -14.50
CA SER A 109 -21.41 -2.02 -15.67
C SER A 109 -21.41 -0.77 -16.57
N ARG A 110 -22.60 -0.18 -16.83
CA ARG A 110 -22.71 1.08 -17.60
C ARG A 110 -22.01 2.24 -16.93
N GLN A 111 -22.03 2.32 -15.59
CA GLN A 111 -21.32 3.37 -14.87
C GLN A 111 -19.80 3.19 -14.92
N LEU A 112 -19.31 1.95 -14.91
CA LEU A 112 -17.87 1.66 -15.08
C LEU A 112 -17.32 2.10 -16.44
N LEU A 113 -18.13 2.20 -17.48
CA LEU A 113 -17.69 2.67 -18.80
C LEU A 113 -17.48 4.19 -18.88
N ARG A 114 -17.89 4.95 -17.86
CA ARG A 114 -17.82 6.41 -17.91
C ARG A 114 -16.39 6.91 -18.04
N GLN A 115 -16.18 7.78 -19.02
CA GLN A 115 -14.91 8.46 -19.22
C GLN A 115 -14.59 9.39 -18.04
N GLY A 116 -13.31 9.41 -17.64
CA GLY A 116 -12.82 10.28 -16.57
C GLY A 116 -13.24 9.87 -15.15
N LEU A 117 -14.04 8.80 -14.98
CA LEU A 117 -14.51 8.35 -13.68
C LEU A 117 -13.34 7.95 -12.78
N GLY A 118 -12.50 7.03 -13.24
CA GLY A 118 -11.37 6.52 -12.48
C GLY A 118 -10.36 7.60 -12.14
N GLN A 119 -10.02 8.46 -13.11
CA GLN A 119 -9.09 9.58 -12.91
C GLN A 119 -9.61 10.55 -11.84
N LYS A 120 -10.92 10.84 -11.83
CA LYS A 120 -11.50 11.74 -10.82
C LYS A 120 -11.49 11.12 -9.43
N ILE A 121 -11.83 9.84 -9.31
CA ILE A 121 -11.76 9.08 -8.04
C ILE A 121 -10.32 9.06 -7.55
N GLN A 122 -9.35 8.70 -8.41
CA GLN A 122 -7.94 8.64 -8.07
C GLN A 122 -7.40 10.01 -7.60
N LYS A 123 -7.76 11.10 -8.30
CA LYS A 123 -7.39 12.45 -7.91
C LYS A 123 -7.94 12.83 -6.53
N ASN A 124 -9.20 12.50 -6.24
CA ASN A 124 -9.81 12.79 -4.95
C ASN A 124 -9.21 11.93 -3.83
N LEU A 125 -8.98 10.62 -4.08
CA LEU A 125 -8.31 9.73 -3.14
C LEU A 125 -6.89 10.22 -2.81
N LEU A 126 -6.13 10.56 -3.83
CA LEU A 126 -4.77 11.08 -3.67
C LEU A 126 -4.74 12.41 -2.90
N LYS A 127 -5.72 13.30 -3.13
CA LYS A 127 -5.87 14.55 -2.35
C LYS A 127 -6.09 14.25 -0.86
N MET A 128 -6.87 13.22 -0.52
CA MET A 128 -7.08 12.81 0.88
C MET A 128 -5.79 12.20 1.46
N GLY A 129 -5.17 11.27 0.74
CA GLY A 129 -3.96 10.57 1.21
C GLY A 129 -2.73 11.48 1.29
N SER A 130 -2.60 12.47 0.40
CA SER A 130 -1.45 13.39 0.37
C SER A 130 -1.33 14.26 1.62
N GLY A 131 -2.43 14.52 2.32
CA GLY A 131 -2.42 15.20 3.61
C GLY A 131 -1.67 14.43 4.72
N LEU A 132 -1.57 13.12 4.57
CA LEU A 132 -0.88 12.24 5.52
C LEU A 132 0.60 12.03 5.18
N VAL A 133 1.07 12.57 4.05
CA VAL A 133 2.47 12.44 3.61
C VAL A 133 3.30 13.59 4.16
N GLY A 134 4.22 13.28 5.06
CA GLY A 134 5.23 14.20 5.60
C GLY A 134 6.51 14.24 4.74
N LYS A 135 7.51 15.01 5.20
CA LYS A 135 8.81 15.15 4.52
C LYS A 135 9.55 13.81 4.42
N ASP A 136 9.46 12.99 5.47
CA ASP A 136 10.22 11.75 5.62
C ASP A 136 9.39 10.48 5.45
N THR A 137 8.13 10.62 5.05
CA THR A 137 7.25 9.51 4.68
C THR A 137 7.81 8.80 3.46
N LEU A 138 7.83 7.47 3.48
CA LEU A 138 8.25 6.65 2.35
C LEU A 138 7.11 6.57 1.34
N LEU A 139 7.42 6.85 0.07
CA LEU A 139 6.57 6.66 -1.09
C LEU A 139 7.08 5.42 -1.82
N ILE A 140 6.48 4.27 -1.57
CA ILE A 140 6.93 3.00 -2.12
C ILE A 140 6.15 2.75 -3.40
N LEU A 141 6.89 2.60 -4.52
CA LEU A 141 6.33 2.32 -5.84
C LEU A 141 6.74 0.93 -6.28
N ASP A 142 5.77 0.17 -6.77
CA ASP A 142 6.01 -1.17 -7.28
C ASP A 142 5.01 -1.52 -8.40
N PRO A 143 5.47 -1.86 -9.61
CA PRO A 143 4.64 -2.48 -10.63
C PRO A 143 4.27 -3.90 -10.22
N SER A 144 3.06 -4.34 -10.54
CA SER A 144 2.61 -5.70 -10.30
C SER A 144 1.71 -6.17 -11.45
N ASP A 145 1.57 -7.47 -11.59
CA ASP A 145 0.67 -8.09 -12.57
C ASP A 145 -0.75 -8.28 -12.00
N ILE A 146 -1.71 -8.41 -12.88
CA ILE A 146 -3.05 -8.99 -12.63
C ILE A 146 -3.22 -10.11 -13.63
N ARG A 147 -3.05 -11.35 -13.19
CA ARG A 147 -3.12 -12.52 -14.04
C ARG A 147 -4.55 -12.84 -14.43
N LYS A 148 -4.78 -13.13 -15.71
CA LYS A 148 -6.08 -13.49 -16.30
C LYS A 148 -5.98 -14.82 -17.03
N LYS A 149 -5.68 -15.89 -16.29
CA LYS A 149 -5.34 -17.23 -16.78
C LYS A 149 -6.26 -17.75 -17.89
N TYR A 150 -7.57 -17.49 -17.76
CA TYR A 150 -8.58 -18.04 -18.69
C TYR A 150 -9.19 -16.99 -19.62
N ALA A 151 -8.76 -15.74 -19.55
CA ALA A 151 -9.31 -14.68 -20.39
C ALA A 151 -8.78 -14.78 -21.82
N LYS A 152 -9.69 -14.63 -22.80
CA LYS A 152 -9.36 -14.64 -24.22
C LYS A 152 -9.91 -13.44 -24.98
N LYS A 153 -10.92 -12.76 -24.44
CA LYS A 153 -11.69 -11.71 -25.15
C LYS A 153 -11.70 -10.37 -24.40
N MET A 154 -10.84 -10.21 -23.40
CA MET A 154 -10.73 -8.93 -22.72
C MET A 154 -9.97 -7.95 -23.61
N GLU A 155 -10.43 -6.71 -23.67
CA GLU A 155 -9.84 -5.65 -24.48
C GLU A 155 -8.40 -5.35 -24.03
N TYR A 156 -7.45 -5.24 -24.97
CA TYR A 156 -6.03 -5.03 -24.72
C TYR A 156 -5.41 -6.02 -23.73
N LEU A 157 -5.78 -7.28 -23.80
CA LEU A 157 -5.23 -8.34 -22.98
C LEU A 157 -3.75 -8.57 -23.37
N GLY A 158 -2.83 -8.23 -22.50
CA GLY A 158 -1.39 -8.35 -22.75
C GLY A 158 -0.77 -9.59 -22.11
N THR A 159 0.53 -9.75 -22.29
CA THR A 159 1.34 -10.76 -21.62
C THR A 159 1.95 -10.17 -20.35
N VAL A 160 1.79 -10.87 -19.22
CA VAL A 160 2.37 -10.53 -17.92
C VAL A 160 3.22 -11.68 -17.43
N ARG A 161 4.19 -11.36 -16.57
CA ARG A 161 4.97 -12.36 -15.85
C ARG A 161 4.43 -12.44 -14.42
N ASP A 162 3.90 -13.59 -14.06
CA ASP A 162 3.51 -13.87 -12.69
C ASP A 162 4.75 -13.89 -11.79
N GLY A 163 4.81 -12.94 -10.86
CA GLY A 163 5.94 -12.82 -9.95
C GLY A 163 6.04 -13.97 -8.93
N SER A 164 4.95 -14.72 -8.69
CA SER A 164 4.92 -15.84 -7.74
C SER A 164 5.29 -17.18 -8.38
N GLU A 165 4.79 -17.45 -9.57
CA GLU A 165 5.01 -18.71 -10.30
C GLU A 165 6.15 -18.60 -11.34
N ASN A 166 6.61 -17.39 -11.61
CA ASN A 166 7.62 -17.08 -12.62
C ASN A 166 7.23 -17.51 -14.05
N GLU A 167 5.92 -17.59 -14.32
CA GLU A 167 5.34 -17.99 -15.61
C GLU A 167 4.84 -16.78 -16.40
N LEU A 168 4.88 -16.88 -17.71
CA LEU A 168 4.21 -15.92 -18.62
C LEU A 168 2.73 -16.31 -18.75
N GLY A 169 1.87 -15.33 -18.74
CA GLY A 169 0.42 -15.53 -18.90
C GLY A 169 -0.29 -14.29 -19.37
N ASN A 170 -1.58 -14.43 -19.66
CA ASN A 170 -2.40 -13.30 -20.05
C ASN A 170 -2.75 -12.45 -18.84
N GLY A 171 -2.75 -11.13 -19.01
CA GLY A 171 -3.09 -10.23 -17.91
C GLY A 171 -2.92 -8.76 -18.22
N TYR A 172 -2.85 -7.99 -17.14
CA TYR A 172 -2.61 -6.55 -17.15
C TYR A 172 -1.56 -6.20 -16.11
N TRP A 173 -0.91 -5.07 -16.29
CA TRP A 173 0.01 -4.52 -15.31
C TRP A 173 -0.68 -3.48 -14.44
N THR A 174 -0.20 -3.34 -13.23
CA THR A 174 -0.57 -2.23 -12.35
C THR A 174 0.67 -1.49 -11.89
N CYS A 175 0.55 -0.18 -11.70
CA CYS A 175 1.54 0.64 -11.02
C CYS A 175 0.93 1.10 -9.70
N ASN A 176 1.50 0.64 -8.59
CA ASN A 176 0.96 0.89 -7.27
C ASN A 176 1.89 1.82 -6.48
N VAL A 177 1.31 2.76 -5.72
CA VAL A 177 2.05 3.60 -4.80
C VAL A 177 1.36 3.58 -3.45
N VAL A 178 2.13 3.27 -2.42
CA VAL A 178 1.69 3.41 -1.03
C VAL A 178 2.60 4.36 -0.28
N ALA A 179 2.06 5.01 0.75
CA ALA A 179 2.84 5.79 1.69
C ALA A 179 2.87 5.11 3.06
N THR A 180 4.01 5.17 3.75
CA THR A 180 4.14 4.66 5.12
C THR A 180 5.29 5.37 5.84
N GLU A 181 5.21 5.46 7.16
CA GLU A 181 6.34 5.87 7.98
C GLU A 181 7.29 4.70 8.20
N ILE A 182 8.59 4.98 8.42
CA ILE A 182 9.61 3.93 8.64
C ILE A 182 9.23 3.05 9.84
N ASP A 183 8.77 3.66 10.91
CA ASP A 183 8.39 3.00 12.17
C ASP A 183 6.86 2.91 12.34
N GLY A 184 6.09 3.29 11.31
CA GLY A 184 4.64 3.29 11.35
C GLY A 184 4.05 1.92 11.05
N SER A 185 2.87 1.61 11.59
CA SER A 185 2.09 0.43 11.24
C SER A 185 1.15 0.65 10.06
N THR A 186 0.75 1.89 9.82
CA THR A 186 -0.24 2.23 8.80
C THR A 186 0.40 2.32 7.42
N ILE A 187 -0.24 1.66 6.45
CA ILE A 187 0.12 1.74 5.03
C ILE A 187 -1.03 2.43 4.32
N ILE A 188 -0.73 3.50 3.61
CA ILE A 188 -1.69 4.38 2.95
C ILE A 188 -1.67 4.10 1.44
N PRO A 189 -2.66 3.40 0.86
CA PRO A 189 -2.77 3.26 -0.59
C PRO A 189 -3.04 4.63 -1.23
N LEU A 190 -2.12 5.10 -2.07
CA LEU A 190 -2.22 6.40 -2.74
C LEU A 190 -2.70 6.27 -4.18
N VAL A 191 -2.10 5.35 -4.93
CA VAL A 191 -2.39 5.12 -6.34
C VAL A 191 -2.41 3.63 -6.62
N GLY A 192 -3.39 3.21 -7.42
CA GLY A 192 -3.44 1.93 -8.08
C GLY A 192 -3.89 2.16 -9.52
N GLU A 193 -2.99 2.07 -10.48
CA GLU A 193 -3.27 2.37 -11.89
C GLU A 193 -3.01 1.15 -12.77
N LEU A 194 -4.05 0.68 -13.45
CA LEU A 194 -3.96 -0.44 -14.38
C LEU A 194 -3.55 0.04 -15.76
N TYR A 195 -2.63 -0.70 -16.40
CA TYR A 195 -2.23 -0.47 -17.77
C TYR A 195 -1.98 -1.79 -18.52
N SER A 196 -1.98 -1.71 -19.83
CA SER A 196 -1.62 -2.81 -20.73
C SER A 196 -0.54 -2.38 -21.71
N THR A 197 0.36 -3.29 -22.02
CA THR A 197 1.36 -3.12 -23.10
C THR A 197 0.73 -3.12 -24.48
N GLU A 198 -0.47 -3.68 -24.61
CA GLU A 198 -1.24 -3.76 -25.86
C GLU A 198 -2.16 -2.53 -26.09
N ALA A 199 -2.28 -1.66 -25.09
CA ALA A 199 -3.13 -0.47 -25.22
C ALA A 199 -2.47 0.59 -26.11
N PRO A 200 -3.23 1.25 -27.02
CA PRO A 200 -2.68 2.23 -27.96
C PRO A 200 -1.94 3.41 -27.30
N GLU A 201 -2.35 3.78 -26.11
CA GLU A 201 -1.73 4.88 -25.33
C GLU A 201 -0.47 4.45 -24.57
N PHE A 202 -0.11 3.18 -24.58
CA PHE A 202 1.09 2.69 -23.89
C PHE A 202 2.35 3.07 -24.65
N ILE A 203 3.26 3.77 -24.01
CA ILE A 203 4.55 4.15 -24.58
C ILE A 203 5.65 3.26 -24.03
N SER A 204 5.76 3.19 -22.72
CA SER A 204 6.70 2.33 -22.01
C SER A 204 6.38 2.29 -20.51
N GLU A 205 6.83 1.24 -19.83
CA GLU A 205 6.73 1.13 -18.38
C GLU A 205 7.42 2.29 -17.66
N ASN A 206 8.61 2.71 -18.12
CA ASN A 206 9.31 3.86 -17.53
C ASN A 206 8.47 5.15 -17.60
N LYS A 207 7.84 5.40 -18.76
CA LYS A 207 6.95 6.57 -18.91
C LYS A 207 5.74 6.47 -17.99
N LYS A 208 5.18 5.26 -17.83
CA LYS A 208 4.05 5.02 -16.91
C LYS A 208 4.43 5.30 -15.47
N ILE A 209 5.56 4.76 -15.00
CA ILE A 209 6.11 4.98 -13.67
C ILE A 209 6.32 6.48 -13.42
N LEU A 210 7.00 7.18 -14.32
CA LEU A 210 7.26 8.62 -14.20
C LEU A 210 5.96 9.44 -14.16
N THR A 211 4.95 9.07 -14.95
CA THR A 211 3.63 9.73 -14.92
C THR A 211 2.95 9.56 -13.56
N VAL A 212 2.99 8.36 -12.98
CA VAL A 212 2.44 8.08 -11.63
C VAL A 212 3.23 8.86 -10.58
N MET A 213 4.55 8.90 -10.68
CA MET A 213 5.40 9.69 -9.77
C MET A 213 5.07 11.18 -9.84
N ASP A 214 4.89 11.74 -11.04
CA ASP A 214 4.50 13.14 -11.22
C ASP A 214 3.14 13.45 -10.59
N LEU A 215 2.18 12.56 -10.76
CA LEU A 215 0.85 12.65 -10.16
C LEU A 215 0.94 12.73 -8.62
N VAL A 216 1.67 11.80 -8.00
CA VAL A 216 1.84 11.74 -6.55
C VAL A 216 2.66 12.92 -6.05
N SER A 217 3.77 13.26 -6.71
CA SER A 217 4.65 14.37 -6.31
C SER A 217 3.92 15.72 -6.37
N SER A 218 3.08 15.92 -7.37
CA SER A 218 2.24 17.12 -7.48
C SER A 218 1.27 17.21 -6.30
N ALA A 219 0.61 16.11 -5.93
CA ALA A 219 -0.35 16.09 -4.84
C ALA A 219 0.32 16.23 -3.46
N THR A 220 1.49 15.65 -3.26
CA THR A 220 2.27 15.70 -2.01
C THR A 220 3.15 16.94 -1.91
N LYS A 221 3.15 17.82 -2.92
CA LYS A 221 4.04 18.98 -3.02
C LYS A 221 5.52 18.56 -2.89
N LYS A 222 5.90 17.49 -3.58
CA LYS A 222 7.23 16.86 -3.58
C LYS A 222 7.70 16.36 -2.19
N ARG A 223 6.80 16.21 -1.23
CA ARG A 223 7.13 15.60 0.07
C ARG A 223 7.24 14.09 -0.09
N GLY A 224 8.03 13.47 0.79
CA GLY A 224 8.28 12.04 0.85
C GLY A 224 9.59 11.62 0.18
N ILE A 225 9.96 10.36 0.38
CA ILE A 225 11.14 9.71 -0.17
C ILE A 225 10.67 8.53 -1.01
N TRP A 226 10.96 8.55 -2.30
CA TRP A 226 10.63 7.44 -3.18
C TRP A 226 11.49 6.23 -2.87
N VAL A 227 10.88 5.07 -2.69
CA VAL A 227 11.59 3.82 -2.45
C VAL A 227 11.21 2.82 -3.54
N LEU A 228 12.22 2.33 -4.27
CA LEU A 228 12.04 1.38 -5.36
C LEU A 228 12.96 0.17 -5.15
N ASP A 229 12.54 -0.95 -5.69
CA ASP A 229 13.32 -2.18 -5.74
C ASP A 229 14.40 -2.16 -6.85
N ARG A 230 14.98 -3.32 -7.16
CA ARG A 230 15.95 -3.48 -8.27
C ARG A 230 15.38 -3.08 -9.64
N GLY A 231 14.06 -3.20 -9.83
CA GLY A 231 13.39 -2.73 -11.04
C GLY A 231 13.47 -1.22 -11.23
N GLY A 232 13.72 -0.46 -10.16
CA GLY A 232 13.98 0.98 -10.22
C GLY A 232 15.38 1.36 -10.66
N ASP A 233 16.34 0.40 -10.72
CA ASP A 233 17.71 0.65 -11.17
C ASP A 233 17.78 0.79 -12.70
N ARG A 234 17.10 1.81 -13.18
CA ARG A 234 17.04 2.17 -14.59
C ARG A 234 17.44 3.64 -14.75
N ARG A 235 18.47 3.89 -15.56
CA ARG A 235 18.90 5.27 -15.84
C ARG A 235 17.72 6.15 -16.34
N LYS A 236 16.83 5.56 -17.18
CA LYS A 236 15.61 6.20 -17.69
C LYS A 236 14.59 6.60 -16.60
N LEU A 237 14.74 6.10 -15.36
CA LEU A 237 13.96 6.53 -14.20
C LEU A 237 14.76 7.48 -13.30
N MET A 238 16.00 7.10 -12.95
CA MET A 238 16.81 7.83 -11.97
C MET A 238 17.19 9.23 -12.45
N ILE A 239 17.55 9.41 -13.74
CA ILE A 239 17.91 10.73 -14.24
C ILE A 239 16.73 11.71 -14.19
N PRO A 240 15.54 11.39 -14.72
CA PRO A 240 14.38 12.26 -14.53
C PRO A 240 14.00 12.53 -13.06
N MET A 241 14.24 11.57 -12.17
CA MET A 241 14.00 11.77 -10.72
C MET A 241 14.97 12.82 -10.16
N LEU A 242 16.25 12.77 -10.51
CA LEU A 242 17.25 13.78 -10.12
C LEU A 242 16.90 15.16 -10.67
N GLU A 243 16.61 15.25 -11.97
CA GLU A 243 16.25 16.51 -12.64
C GLU A 243 15.02 17.19 -12.04
N LYS A 244 14.05 16.39 -11.55
CA LYS A 244 12.86 16.87 -10.86
C LYS A 244 13.10 17.14 -9.37
N GLY A 245 14.28 16.87 -8.85
CA GLY A 245 14.64 17.02 -7.44
C GLY A 245 13.89 16.08 -6.51
N HIS A 246 13.57 14.86 -6.96
CA HIS A 246 12.96 13.85 -6.11
C HIS A 246 13.97 13.24 -5.16
N ARG A 247 13.59 13.09 -3.90
CA ARG A 247 14.33 12.29 -2.93
C ARG A 247 14.02 10.83 -3.17
N PHE A 248 15.06 9.98 -3.21
CA PHE A 248 14.86 8.55 -3.45
C PHE A 248 15.83 7.65 -2.69
N LEU A 249 15.45 6.39 -2.60
CA LEU A 249 16.22 5.25 -2.12
C LEU A 249 15.93 4.06 -3.05
N ILE A 250 16.89 3.65 -3.85
CA ILE A 250 16.73 2.61 -4.89
C ILE A 250 17.74 1.51 -4.66
N ARG A 251 17.32 0.24 -4.73
CA ARG A 251 18.24 -0.89 -4.73
C ARG A 251 18.88 -1.05 -6.10
N LEU A 252 20.20 -1.10 -6.13
CA LEU A 252 20.95 -1.28 -7.35
C LEU A 252 21.11 -2.74 -7.77
N ILE A 253 21.38 -2.92 -9.07
CA ILE A 253 21.91 -4.13 -9.67
C ILE A 253 23.43 -3.97 -9.74
N GLY A 254 24.18 -5.08 -9.55
CA GLY A 254 25.63 -5.06 -9.37
C GLY A 254 26.47 -4.41 -10.46
N HIS A 255 26.02 -4.49 -11.69
CA HIS A 255 26.74 -3.95 -12.85
C HIS A 255 26.45 -2.47 -13.14
N ARG A 256 25.84 -1.72 -12.20
CA ARG A 256 25.68 -0.26 -12.32
C ARG A 256 27.03 0.42 -12.27
N ARG A 257 27.36 1.27 -13.27
CA ARG A 257 28.56 2.09 -13.28
C ARG A 257 28.34 3.34 -12.45
N LEU A 258 29.27 3.61 -11.56
CA LEU A 258 29.31 4.77 -10.65
C LEU A 258 30.73 5.35 -10.65
N VAL A 259 30.89 6.60 -10.34
CA VAL A 259 32.19 7.22 -10.14
C VAL A 259 32.45 7.40 -8.66
N TRP A 260 33.58 6.89 -8.19
CA TRP A 260 34.09 7.04 -6.84
C TRP A 260 35.57 7.42 -6.87
N ALA A 261 35.96 8.44 -6.10
CA ALA A 261 37.33 8.96 -6.05
C ALA A 261 37.91 9.25 -7.47
N GLY A 262 37.07 9.79 -8.35
CA GLY A 262 37.46 10.12 -9.72
C GLY A 262 37.61 8.93 -10.69
N LYS A 263 37.29 7.72 -10.27
CA LYS A 263 37.34 6.50 -11.11
C LYS A 263 35.95 5.91 -11.31
N GLU A 264 35.70 5.48 -12.54
CA GLU A 264 34.48 4.70 -12.88
C GLU A 264 34.63 3.26 -12.37
N VAL A 265 33.67 2.78 -11.58
CA VAL A 265 33.69 1.47 -10.91
C VAL A 265 32.30 0.83 -11.03
N LEU A 266 32.24 -0.49 -11.05
CA LEU A 266 30.98 -1.22 -10.91
C LEU A 266 30.47 -1.21 -9.45
N ALA A 267 29.17 -1.17 -9.28
CA ALA A 267 28.54 -1.16 -7.95
C ALA A 267 28.94 -2.39 -7.12
N ASP A 268 29.04 -3.58 -7.74
CA ASP A 268 29.49 -4.81 -7.07
C ASP A 268 30.92 -4.70 -6.54
N ASP A 269 31.84 -4.14 -7.33
CA ASP A 269 33.24 -3.99 -6.92
C ASP A 269 33.36 -2.93 -5.82
N LEU A 270 32.62 -1.84 -5.97
CA LEU A 270 32.55 -0.81 -4.95
C LEU A 270 31.95 -1.33 -3.62
N ALA A 271 31.03 -2.29 -3.69
CA ALA A 271 30.41 -2.91 -2.53
C ALA A 271 31.38 -3.84 -1.79
N LYS A 272 32.21 -4.62 -2.52
CA LYS A 272 33.24 -5.49 -1.91
C LYS A 272 34.23 -4.70 -1.07
N ASP A 273 34.63 -3.52 -1.57
CA ASP A 273 35.62 -2.66 -0.91
C ASP A 273 35.01 -1.64 0.05
N CYS A 274 33.68 -1.68 0.25
CA CYS A 274 33.03 -0.73 1.14
C CYS A 274 33.29 -1.08 2.60
N PRO A 275 33.84 -0.15 3.42
CA PRO A 275 34.06 -0.42 4.83
C PRO A 275 32.71 -0.58 5.56
N MET A 276 32.54 -1.69 6.25
CA MET A 276 31.39 -1.91 7.15
C MET A 276 31.63 -1.15 8.44
N LEU A 277 30.88 -0.07 8.64
CA LEU A 277 31.10 0.85 9.75
C LEU A 277 30.25 0.52 10.98
N TYR A 278 29.12 -0.15 10.78
CA TYR A 278 28.14 -0.41 11.82
C TYR A 278 27.49 -1.77 11.63
N ALA A 279 27.04 -2.36 12.74
CA ALA A 279 26.30 -3.63 12.74
C ALA A 279 24.97 -3.49 13.50
N GLU A 280 23.97 -4.26 13.09
CA GLU A 280 22.65 -4.36 13.71
C GLU A 280 22.13 -5.80 13.65
N THR A 281 21.20 -6.11 14.54
CA THR A 281 20.48 -7.38 14.50
C THR A 281 19.04 -7.12 14.08
N VAL A 282 18.62 -7.78 13.00
CA VAL A 282 17.27 -7.71 12.46
C VAL A 282 16.59 -9.05 12.71
N VAL A 283 15.45 -9.03 13.39
CA VAL A 283 14.63 -10.22 13.61
C VAL A 283 13.45 -10.17 12.66
N ASN A 284 13.32 -11.18 11.84
CA ASN A 284 12.19 -11.38 10.96
C ASN A 284 11.31 -12.50 11.52
N LEU A 285 10.03 -12.19 11.70
CA LEU A 285 9.01 -13.17 12.09
C LEU A 285 8.27 -13.63 10.84
N ASN A 286 8.49 -14.86 10.42
CA ASN A 286 7.75 -15.46 9.31
C ASN A 286 7.11 -16.77 9.79
N ASP A 287 5.79 -16.91 9.65
CA ASP A 287 5.00 -18.09 10.02
C ASP A 287 5.27 -18.58 11.46
N GLY A 288 5.43 -17.63 12.39
CA GLY A 288 5.70 -17.92 13.80
C GLY A 288 7.15 -18.38 14.10
N LYS A 289 8.02 -18.41 13.10
CA LYS A 289 9.45 -18.67 13.26
C LYS A 289 10.25 -17.38 13.23
N GLU A 290 11.10 -17.19 14.23
CA GLU A 290 12.05 -16.07 14.24
C GLU A 290 13.26 -16.42 13.36
N LYS A 291 13.54 -15.59 12.37
CA LYS A 291 14.80 -15.61 11.64
C LYS A 291 15.61 -14.37 11.99
N VAL A 292 16.76 -14.60 12.61
CA VAL A 292 17.66 -13.54 13.06
C VAL A 292 18.71 -13.30 11.98
N TYR A 293 18.89 -12.04 11.58
CA TYR A 293 19.93 -11.60 10.67
C TYR A 293 20.88 -10.68 11.42
N HIS A 294 22.17 -10.99 11.39
CA HIS A 294 23.24 -10.11 11.81
C HIS A 294 23.73 -9.36 10.56
N ILE A 295 23.46 -8.09 10.49
CA ILE A 295 23.78 -7.27 9.32
C ILE A 295 24.86 -6.26 9.65
N GLU A 296 25.73 -6.01 8.69
CA GLU A 296 26.71 -4.96 8.72
C GLU A 296 26.45 -3.99 7.59
N PHE A 297 26.73 -2.72 7.78
CA PHE A 297 26.49 -1.70 6.76
C PHE A 297 27.47 -0.56 6.81
N GLY A 298 27.76 -0.04 5.62
CA GLY A 298 28.62 1.10 5.40
C GLY A 298 28.17 1.94 4.23
N TYR A 299 28.97 2.93 3.85
CA TYR A 299 28.61 3.81 2.75
C TYR A 299 29.81 4.40 2.03
N ARG A 300 29.54 4.85 0.81
CA ARG A 300 30.40 5.70 -0.02
C ARG A 300 29.59 6.88 -0.54
N VAL A 301 30.27 7.93 -0.98
CA VAL A 301 29.64 9.01 -1.76
C VAL A 301 30.10 8.81 -3.20
N VAL A 302 29.16 8.79 -4.13
CA VAL A 302 29.38 8.48 -5.54
C VAL A 302 28.59 9.45 -6.43
N HIS A 303 28.83 9.42 -7.73
CA HIS A 303 27.99 10.09 -8.71
C HIS A 303 27.86 9.23 -9.98
N PHE A 304 26.97 9.59 -10.89
CA PHE A 304 26.93 8.97 -12.20
C PHE A 304 28.09 9.48 -13.08
N PRO A 305 28.57 8.69 -14.05
CA PRO A 305 29.73 9.05 -14.87
C PRO A 305 29.62 10.39 -15.60
N ASP A 306 28.43 10.83 -15.91
CA ASP A 306 28.10 12.05 -16.68
C ASP A 306 27.43 13.14 -15.85
N ARG A 307 27.50 13.04 -14.50
CA ARG A 307 26.86 13.97 -13.58
C ARG A 307 27.72 14.16 -12.33
N ASP A 308 27.62 15.34 -11.76
CA ASP A 308 28.45 15.74 -10.58
C ASP A 308 27.65 15.69 -9.28
N GLU A 309 26.32 15.39 -9.33
CA GLU A 309 25.53 15.35 -8.11
C GLU A 309 25.92 14.18 -7.21
N ASN A 310 26.31 14.52 -6.00
CA ASN A 310 26.67 13.55 -4.97
C ASN A 310 25.46 12.69 -4.57
N LEU A 311 25.62 11.38 -4.66
CA LEU A 311 24.65 10.37 -4.25
C LEU A 311 25.26 9.52 -3.14
N GLY A 312 24.41 9.10 -2.21
CA GLY A 312 24.80 8.13 -1.20
C GLY A 312 24.71 6.71 -1.75
N PHE A 313 25.78 5.95 -1.62
CA PHE A 313 25.83 4.52 -1.90
C PHE A 313 25.98 3.77 -0.59
N VAL A 314 24.91 3.09 -0.15
CA VAL A 314 24.89 2.33 1.11
C VAL A 314 24.94 0.83 0.78
N VAL A 315 25.87 0.14 1.44
CA VAL A 315 26.06 -1.31 1.30
C VAL A 315 25.63 -1.98 2.60
N VAL A 316 24.85 -3.06 2.48
CA VAL A 316 24.38 -3.86 3.61
C VAL A 316 24.68 -5.33 3.33
N GLN A 317 25.38 -5.99 4.24
CA GLN A 317 25.69 -7.41 4.22
C GLN A 317 24.89 -8.15 5.30
N GLY A 318 24.71 -9.47 5.15
CA GLY A 318 24.12 -10.33 6.16
C GLY A 318 22.63 -10.70 5.93
N PHE A 319 21.96 -10.13 4.90
CA PHE A 319 20.61 -10.60 4.53
C PHE A 319 20.60 -11.81 3.59
N GLY A 320 21.70 -12.08 2.90
CA GLY A 320 21.86 -13.16 1.94
C GLY A 320 23.32 -13.30 1.53
N GLN A 321 23.58 -14.05 0.47
CA GLN A 321 24.95 -14.25 -0.04
C GLN A 321 25.50 -12.96 -0.66
N GLU A 322 24.65 -12.22 -1.40
CA GLU A 322 25.02 -10.99 -2.08
C GLU A 322 24.72 -9.76 -1.23
N PRO A 323 25.58 -8.73 -1.25
CA PRO A 323 25.32 -7.48 -0.56
C PRO A 323 24.12 -6.76 -1.16
N MET A 324 23.37 -6.08 -0.32
CA MET A 324 22.32 -5.17 -0.74
C MET A 324 22.92 -3.78 -0.95
N MET A 325 22.88 -3.27 -2.17
CA MET A 325 23.40 -1.97 -2.57
C MET A 325 22.24 -0.99 -2.75
N LEU A 326 22.28 0.12 -2.05
CA LEU A 326 21.24 1.15 -2.09
C LEU A 326 21.85 2.48 -2.56
N LEU A 327 21.22 3.08 -3.56
CA LEU A 327 21.56 4.43 -4.02
C LEU A 327 20.50 5.42 -3.53
N THR A 328 20.95 6.57 -3.01
CA THR A 328 20.05 7.56 -2.43
C THR A 328 20.50 8.98 -2.67
N THR A 329 19.53 9.88 -2.77
CA THR A 329 19.75 11.34 -2.73
C THR A 329 19.79 11.89 -1.30
N GLU A 330 19.52 11.05 -0.28
CA GLU A 330 19.61 11.50 1.11
C GLU A 330 21.05 11.80 1.49
N PRO A 331 21.32 12.93 2.16
CA PRO A 331 22.68 13.29 2.55
C PRO A 331 23.24 12.29 3.57
N LEU A 332 24.36 11.67 3.21
CA LEU A 332 25.04 10.72 4.08
C LEU A 332 26.09 11.42 4.95
N ARG A 333 26.24 10.91 6.14
CA ARG A 333 27.30 11.26 7.08
C ARG A 333 27.67 10.05 7.92
N LYS A 334 28.88 10.06 8.49
CA LYS A 334 29.37 9.00 9.38
C LYS A 334 28.54 8.99 10.67
N SER A 335 27.32 8.47 10.59
CA SER A 335 26.38 8.37 11.70
C SER A 335 25.57 7.09 11.57
N ARG A 336 25.68 6.20 12.58
CA ARG A 336 24.88 4.97 12.67
C ARG A 336 23.39 5.24 12.52
N LYS A 337 22.88 6.29 13.17
CA LYS A 337 21.44 6.65 13.12
C LYS A 337 20.98 6.99 11.71
N VAL A 338 21.78 7.72 10.93
CA VAL A 338 21.44 8.12 9.56
C VAL A 338 21.42 6.91 8.64
N LEU A 339 22.49 6.10 8.65
CA LEU A 339 22.59 4.93 7.79
C LEU A 339 21.56 3.87 8.15
N TRP A 340 21.38 3.60 9.44
CA TRP A 340 20.38 2.67 9.93
C TRP A 340 18.95 3.05 9.53
N ARG A 341 18.63 4.35 9.56
CA ARG A 341 17.35 4.85 9.07
C ARG A 341 17.11 4.51 7.60
N LEU A 342 18.11 4.63 6.73
CA LEU A 342 18.00 4.29 5.31
C LEU A 342 17.85 2.79 5.09
N VAL A 343 18.60 1.98 5.81
CA VAL A 343 18.45 0.51 5.77
C VAL A 343 17.03 0.11 6.16
N ARG A 344 16.51 0.66 7.27
CA ARG A 344 15.12 0.40 7.70
C ARG A 344 14.09 0.89 6.69
N ALA A 345 14.31 2.06 6.09
CA ALA A 345 13.44 2.58 5.04
C ALA A 345 13.34 1.62 3.86
N TYR A 346 14.46 1.02 3.46
CA TYR A 346 14.43 0.02 2.40
C TYR A 346 13.76 -1.29 2.83
N ILE A 347 14.05 -1.79 4.02
CA ILE A 347 13.37 -2.98 4.57
C ILE A 347 11.85 -2.77 4.61
N ARG A 348 11.40 -1.54 4.94
CA ARG A 348 9.98 -1.20 4.97
C ARG A 348 9.29 -1.31 3.60
N ARG A 349 10.04 -1.29 2.49
CA ARG A 349 9.52 -1.48 1.13
C ARG A 349 8.70 -2.77 0.98
N TRP A 350 9.05 -3.82 1.68
CA TRP A 350 8.29 -5.07 1.65
C TRP A 350 6.81 -4.90 2.07
N ALA A 351 6.49 -3.80 2.75
CA ALA A 351 5.12 -3.48 3.10
C ALA A 351 4.20 -3.29 1.89
N ILE A 352 4.72 -2.87 0.72
CA ILE A 352 3.91 -2.75 -0.48
C ILE A 352 3.53 -4.12 -1.04
N GLU A 353 4.43 -5.09 -1.01
CA GLU A 353 4.15 -6.46 -1.48
C GLU A 353 2.98 -7.05 -0.72
N GLU A 354 2.94 -6.88 0.61
CA GLU A 354 1.81 -7.30 1.44
C GLU A 354 0.52 -6.51 1.13
N THR A 355 0.64 -5.23 0.82
CA THR A 355 -0.52 -4.41 0.45
C THR A 355 -1.11 -4.85 -0.89
N ILE A 356 -0.25 -5.13 -1.88
CA ILE A 356 -0.69 -5.64 -3.18
C ILE A 356 -1.34 -7.01 -3.01
N ARG A 357 -0.71 -7.91 -2.23
CA ARG A 357 -1.26 -9.24 -1.93
C ARG A 357 -2.62 -9.12 -1.23
N TYR A 358 -2.74 -8.25 -0.23
CA TYR A 358 -4.00 -7.96 0.44
C TYR A 358 -5.09 -7.51 -0.54
N ILE A 359 -4.79 -6.56 -1.42
CA ILE A 359 -5.74 -6.05 -2.43
C ILE A 359 -6.15 -7.17 -3.40
N LYS A 360 -5.19 -7.94 -3.91
CA LYS A 360 -5.46 -9.06 -4.83
C LYS A 360 -6.33 -10.13 -4.19
N GLN A 361 -6.00 -10.57 -2.99
CA GLN A 361 -6.65 -11.69 -2.30
C GLN A 361 -7.96 -11.30 -1.61
N SER A 362 -7.97 -10.16 -0.87
CA SER A 362 -9.17 -9.77 -0.11
C SER A 362 -10.27 -9.19 -0.97
N TYR A 363 -9.97 -8.73 -2.17
CA TYR A 363 -10.98 -8.18 -3.08
C TYR A 363 -11.12 -8.98 -4.38
N GLU A 364 -10.52 -10.16 -4.45
CA GLU A 364 -10.59 -11.05 -5.62
C GLU A 364 -10.28 -10.31 -6.93
N LEU A 365 -9.22 -9.47 -6.93
CA LEU A 365 -8.94 -8.58 -8.05
C LEU A 365 -8.67 -9.32 -9.37
N GLU A 366 -8.10 -10.51 -9.29
CA GLU A 366 -7.84 -11.36 -10.45
C GLU A 366 -9.11 -12.01 -11.00
N ASP A 367 -10.20 -12.03 -10.22
CA ASP A 367 -11.52 -12.56 -10.66
C ASP A 367 -12.37 -11.51 -11.37
N VAL A 368 -11.87 -10.30 -11.62
CA VAL A 368 -12.61 -9.28 -12.37
C VAL A 368 -13.05 -9.81 -13.73
N ARG A 369 -14.33 -9.59 -14.08
CA ARG A 369 -14.96 -10.18 -15.29
C ARG A 369 -15.52 -9.13 -16.26
N VAL A 370 -15.00 -7.92 -16.21
CA VAL A 370 -15.37 -6.89 -17.20
C VAL A 370 -14.47 -7.02 -18.43
N LEU A 371 -15.06 -6.94 -19.62
CA LEU A 371 -14.33 -7.14 -20.86
C LEU A 371 -13.67 -5.86 -21.37
N ASN A 372 -14.29 -4.72 -21.06
CA ASN A 372 -13.84 -3.43 -21.57
C ASN A 372 -12.69 -2.87 -20.72
N TYR A 373 -11.62 -2.41 -21.37
CA TYR A 373 -10.41 -1.92 -20.75
C TYR A 373 -10.64 -0.67 -19.86
N ARG A 374 -11.49 0.27 -20.33
CA ARG A 374 -11.85 1.44 -19.51
C ARG A 374 -12.54 1.05 -18.21
N SER A 375 -13.38 0.03 -18.25
CA SER A 375 -14.00 -0.50 -17.02
C SER A 375 -12.99 -1.07 -16.06
N LEU A 376 -11.96 -1.77 -16.57
CA LEU A 376 -10.85 -2.28 -15.75
C LEU A 376 -10.07 -1.13 -15.13
N GLN A 377 -9.73 -0.10 -15.92
CA GLN A 377 -9.05 1.09 -15.40
C GLN A 377 -9.87 1.81 -14.32
N ASN A 378 -11.20 1.87 -14.46
CA ASN A 378 -12.09 2.52 -13.50
C ASN A 378 -12.30 1.71 -12.21
N ILE A 379 -12.12 0.37 -12.22
CA ILE A 379 -12.20 -0.48 -11.03
C ILE A 379 -11.00 -0.22 -10.10
N MET A 380 -9.81 -0.02 -10.62
CA MET A 380 -8.58 0.10 -9.80
C MET A 380 -8.65 1.19 -8.73
N PRO A 381 -9.00 2.45 -9.03
CA PRO A 381 -9.11 3.45 -7.97
C PRO A 381 -10.28 3.19 -6.99
N LEU A 382 -11.31 2.42 -7.38
CA LEU A 382 -12.38 2.00 -6.45
C LEU A 382 -11.86 0.95 -5.45
N VAL A 383 -11.05 0.00 -5.91
CA VAL A 383 -10.39 -1.00 -5.05
C VAL A 383 -9.38 -0.32 -4.14
N CYS A 384 -8.57 0.60 -4.67
CA CYS A 384 -7.63 1.39 -3.90
C CYS A 384 -8.36 2.22 -2.81
N ALA A 385 -9.52 2.79 -3.13
CA ALA A 385 -10.37 3.50 -2.17
C ALA A 385 -10.96 2.57 -1.10
N ALA A 386 -11.37 1.36 -1.46
CA ALA A 386 -11.82 0.37 -0.49
C ALA A 386 -10.67 -0.03 0.48
N ALA A 387 -9.48 -0.28 -0.06
CA ALA A 387 -8.29 -0.55 0.75
C ALA A 387 -7.93 0.64 1.65
N TYR A 388 -7.99 1.86 1.14
CA TYR A 388 -7.77 3.08 1.91
C TYR A 388 -8.77 3.23 3.07
N PHE A 389 -10.06 2.95 2.83
CA PHE A 389 -11.07 2.98 3.88
C PHE A 389 -10.73 1.99 5.01
N ALA A 390 -10.37 0.76 4.67
CA ALA A 390 -10.01 -0.27 5.64
C ALA A 390 -8.70 0.05 6.39
N ALA A 391 -7.66 0.48 5.67
CA ALA A 391 -6.33 0.68 6.22
C ALA A 391 -6.15 1.99 6.97
N VAL A 392 -6.80 3.06 6.52
CA VAL A 392 -6.57 4.41 7.03
C VAL A 392 -7.75 4.90 7.88
N LEU A 393 -8.95 4.91 7.31
CA LEU A 393 -10.08 5.54 7.99
C LEU A 393 -10.54 4.80 9.23
N LEU A 394 -10.47 3.46 9.24
CA LEU A 394 -10.84 2.68 10.41
C LEU A 394 -9.75 2.71 11.50
N ASP A 395 -8.48 2.79 11.11
CA ASP A 395 -7.36 2.63 12.05
C ASP A 395 -6.85 3.97 12.61
N THR A 396 -6.86 5.05 11.81
CA THR A 396 -6.24 6.33 12.22
C THR A 396 -7.17 7.31 12.93
N ALA A 397 -8.46 7.29 12.64
CA ALA A 397 -9.40 8.21 13.25
C ALA A 397 -9.75 7.78 14.67
N SER A 398 -9.39 8.55 15.69
CA SER A 398 -9.58 8.22 17.11
C SER A 398 -11.01 7.79 17.48
N LYS A 399 -12.03 8.40 16.85
CA LYS A 399 -13.44 8.03 17.02
C LYS A 399 -13.83 6.72 16.33
N LEU A 400 -13.03 6.22 15.40
CA LEU A 400 -13.25 4.97 14.68
C LEU A 400 -12.46 3.79 15.26
N LYS A 401 -11.46 4.02 16.12
CA LYS A 401 -10.70 2.96 16.79
C LYS A 401 -11.59 1.97 17.55
N VAL A 402 -12.64 2.47 18.21
CA VAL A 402 -13.61 1.60 18.88
C VAL A 402 -14.35 0.74 17.86
N MET A 403 -14.74 1.30 16.70
CA MET A 403 -15.39 0.54 15.63
C MET A 403 -14.43 -0.48 15.00
N ALA A 404 -13.16 -0.12 14.79
CA ALA A 404 -12.13 -1.05 14.33
C ALA A 404 -12.01 -2.26 15.27
N GLY A 405 -12.05 -2.04 16.58
CA GLY A 405 -12.08 -3.13 17.56
C GLY A 405 -13.27 -4.08 17.40
N TYR A 406 -14.46 -3.57 17.08
CA TYR A 406 -15.62 -4.41 16.79
C TYR A 406 -15.50 -5.15 15.46
N VAL A 407 -14.95 -4.49 14.43
CA VAL A 407 -14.68 -5.11 13.14
C VAL A 407 -13.69 -6.26 13.29
N LEU A 408 -12.61 -6.06 14.05
CA LEU A 408 -11.63 -7.11 14.32
C LEU A 408 -12.23 -8.30 15.07
N LYS A 409 -13.13 -8.05 16.05
CA LYS A 409 -13.85 -9.14 16.77
C LYS A 409 -14.76 -9.96 15.87
N ALA A 410 -15.29 -9.37 14.79
CA ALA A 410 -16.13 -10.07 13.82
C ALA A 410 -15.34 -10.85 12.77
N ALA A 411 -14.01 -10.66 12.70
CA ALA A 411 -13.17 -11.30 11.70
C ALA A 411 -13.00 -12.81 11.97
N LYS A 412 -12.93 -13.62 10.92
CA LYS A 412 -12.65 -15.06 11.00
C LYS A 412 -11.25 -15.35 11.57
N ARG A 413 -10.31 -14.42 11.36
CA ARG A 413 -8.88 -14.56 11.69
C ARG A 413 -8.50 -13.98 13.04
N VAL A 414 -9.46 -13.82 13.96
CA VAL A 414 -9.17 -13.24 15.29
C VAL A 414 -8.23 -14.12 16.11
N PHE A 415 -8.28 -15.44 15.93
CA PHE A 415 -7.39 -16.39 16.56
C PHE A 415 -6.26 -16.73 15.58
N GLY A 416 -5.03 -16.32 15.86
CA GLY A 416 -3.89 -16.43 14.95
C GLY A 416 -3.84 -15.27 13.93
N VAL A 417 -4.10 -14.05 14.42
CA VAL A 417 -4.06 -12.82 13.61
C VAL A 417 -2.74 -12.74 12.85
N PRO A 418 -2.76 -12.75 11.51
CA PRO A 418 -1.58 -12.43 10.75
C PRO A 418 -1.13 -11.03 11.11
N GLU A 419 0.16 -10.81 11.13
CA GLU A 419 0.77 -9.53 11.48
C GLU A 419 0.27 -8.36 10.60
N PHE A 420 -0.26 -8.66 9.42
CA PHE A 420 -0.92 -7.70 8.54
C PHE A 420 -2.45 -7.69 8.81
N HIS A 421 -2.87 -6.92 9.80
CA HIS A 421 -4.23 -6.91 10.34
C HIS A 421 -5.33 -6.45 9.36
N TYR A 422 -4.98 -5.88 8.20
CA TYR A 422 -5.96 -5.45 7.19
C TYR A 422 -6.80 -6.60 6.62
N TYR A 423 -6.24 -7.81 6.56
CA TYR A 423 -7.03 -9.00 6.24
C TYR A 423 -8.15 -9.24 7.25
N CYS A 424 -7.86 -9.07 8.53
CA CYS A 424 -8.85 -9.19 9.59
C CYS A 424 -9.90 -8.08 9.53
N ILE A 425 -9.51 -6.88 9.15
CA ILE A 425 -10.45 -5.77 8.94
C ILE A 425 -11.38 -6.07 7.77
N ALA A 426 -10.87 -6.55 6.64
CA ALA A 426 -11.69 -6.92 5.50
C ALA A 426 -12.69 -8.04 5.85
N ASP A 427 -12.22 -9.11 6.49
CA ASP A 427 -13.06 -10.22 6.96
C ASP A 427 -14.15 -9.74 7.95
N GLY A 428 -13.77 -8.86 8.86
CA GLY A 428 -14.68 -8.31 9.87
C GLY A 428 -15.76 -7.42 9.27
N LEU A 429 -15.40 -6.54 8.32
CA LEU A 429 -16.37 -5.72 7.60
C LEU A 429 -17.38 -6.57 6.85
N THR A 430 -16.90 -7.55 6.09
CA THR A 430 -17.76 -8.48 5.35
C THR A 430 -18.66 -9.27 6.30
N SER A 431 -18.12 -9.82 7.40
CA SER A 431 -18.88 -10.55 8.39
C SER A 431 -20.02 -9.72 8.99
N ILE A 432 -19.75 -8.44 9.31
CA ILE A 432 -20.74 -7.52 9.83
C ILE A 432 -21.81 -7.20 8.81
N PHE A 433 -21.45 -6.86 7.58
CA PHE A 433 -22.41 -6.50 6.54
C PHE A 433 -23.26 -7.67 6.06
N MET A 434 -22.69 -8.88 5.99
CA MET A 434 -23.44 -10.09 5.65
C MET A 434 -24.47 -10.50 6.70
N ARG A 435 -24.14 -10.32 7.99
CA ARG A 435 -25.06 -10.64 9.09
C ARG A 435 -26.13 -9.56 9.33
N TYR A 436 -25.81 -8.31 9.00
CA TYR A 436 -26.68 -7.16 9.18
C TYR A 436 -26.82 -6.40 7.87
N PRO A 437 -27.48 -7.00 6.88
CA PRO A 437 -27.67 -6.41 5.56
C PRO A 437 -28.45 -5.10 5.67
N GLY A 438 -28.39 -4.29 4.63
CA GLY A 438 -29.11 -3.03 4.56
C GLY A 438 -28.58 -2.13 3.47
N ARG A 439 -29.46 -1.28 2.98
CA ARG A 439 -29.14 -0.35 1.89
C ARG A 439 -28.13 0.69 2.33
N ILE A 440 -27.19 0.99 1.44
CA ILE A 440 -26.34 2.15 1.62
C ILE A 440 -27.03 3.38 1.05
N SER A 441 -27.34 4.36 1.93
CA SER A 441 -28.02 5.60 1.53
C SER A 441 -27.01 6.73 1.33
N GLY A 442 -27.41 7.79 0.60
CA GLY A 442 -26.64 9.03 0.52
C GLY A 442 -26.96 10.01 1.64
N LYS A 443 -27.94 9.71 2.50
CA LYS A 443 -28.28 10.51 3.68
C LYS A 443 -27.56 9.91 4.88
N LEU A 444 -26.86 10.75 5.64
CA LEU A 444 -26.30 10.37 6.93
C LEU A 444 -27.48 10.15 7.89
N SER A 445 -27.40 9.13 8.76
CA SER A 445 -28.39 8.99 9.84
C SER A 445 -28.23 10.14 10.84
N CYS A 446 -29.34 10.61 11.39
CA CYS A 446 -29.36 11.73 12.34
C CYS A 446 -28.49 11.50 13.60
N ASP A 447 -28.18 10.24 13.90
CA ASP A 447 -27.35 9.85 15.04
C ASP A 447 -25.83 9.92 14.79
N THR A 448 -25.42 10.31 13.59
CA THR A 448 -23.99 10.36 13.25
C THR A 448 -23.54 11.82 13.30
N PRO A 449 -22.83 12.25 14.35
CA PRO A 449 -22.27 13.60 14.37
C PRO A 449 -21.39 13.78 13.14
N GLN A 450 -21.51 14.94 12.46
CA GLN A 450 -20.61 15.31 11.38
C GLN A 450 -19.18 15.28 11.94
N ILE A 451 -18.43 14.28 11.52
CA ILE A 451 -17.00 14.23 11.80
C ILE A 451 -16.32 14.77 10.57
N LEU A 452 -15.67 15.91 10.73
CA LEU A 452 -14.68 16.37 9.76
C LEU A 452 -13.70 15.21 9.55
N LEU A 453 -13.63 14.70 8.31
CA LEU A 453 -12.70 13.64 7.92
C LEU A 453 -11.25 14.12 8.02
N PHE A 454 -11.06 15.43 8.22
CA PHE A 454 -9.76 16.09 8.35
C PHE A 454 -9.80 17.05 9.53
N PRO A 455 -8.78 17.10 10.40
CA PRO A 455 -8.60 18.26 11.26
C PRO A 455 -8.40 19.49 10.34
N SER A 456 -9.16 20.55 10.57
CA SER A 456 -8.84 21.86 10.02
C SER A 456 -7.38 22.14 10.41
N SER A 457 -6.53 22.31 9.42
CA SER A 457 -5.18 22.83 9.62
C SER A 457 -5.32 24.21 10.25
N ALA A 458 -5.02 24.31 11.54
CA ALA A 458 -4.64 25.56 12.16
C ALA A 458 -3.17 25.84 11.83
#